data_ceac517dcdf57ab0d2c754c352035201
#
_entry.id   ceac517dcdf57ab0d2c754c352035201
#
_cell.length_a   1.000
_cell.length_b   1.000
_cell.length_c   1.000
_cell.angle_alpha   90.00
_cell.angle_beta   90.00
_cell.angle_gamma   90.00
#
_symmetry.space_group_name_H-M   'P 1'
#
loop_
_entity.id
_entity.type
_entity.pdbx_description
1 polymer ?
#
loop_
_entity_poly.entity_id
_entity_poly.type
_entity_poly.pdbx_seq_one_letter_code
_entity_poly.pdbx_strand_id
1 'polypeptide(L)'
;MLILNEVLDIAHVQECKQQLLPWMSQEAPIVIDGSAVARVDAAGVQLLASLFITAQHNGQQIHFEQLSDVLAEGLALLGMTDLMQLKSE
;
A
#
# COMPACT_ATOMS: atom_id res chain seq x y z
N MET A 1 0.97 -10.32 -8.46
CA MET A 1 0.27 -9.11 -8.00
C MET A 1 -0.20 -9.29 -6.57
N LEU A 2 0.06 -8.33 -5.73
CA LEU A 2 -0.40 -8.35 -4.33
C LEU A 2 -1.77 -7.70 -4.25
N ILE A 3 -2.77 -8.46 -3.78
CA ILE A 3 -4.13 -7.94 -3.64
C ILE A 3 -4.36 -7.59 -2.16
N LEU A 4 -4.68 -6.32 -1.91
CA LEU A 4 -4.97 -5.86 -0.55
C LEU A 4 -6.35 -6.31 -0.11
N ASN A 5 -6.48 -6.58 1.19
CA ASN A 5 -7.74 -6.99 1.79
C ASN A 5 -8.75 -5.83 1.80
N GLU A 6 -10.01 -6.15 2.02
CA GLU A 6 -11.06 -5.13 2.11
C GLU A 6 -10.85 -4.15 3.26
N VAL A 7 -10.22 -4.59 4.35
CA VAL A 7 -10.06 -3.78 5.55
C VAL A 7 -8.57 -3.62 5.85
N LEU A 8 -8.12 -2.37 5.84
CA LEU A 8 -6.76 -1.99 6.22
C LEU A 8 -6.84 -1.08 7.45
N ASP A 9 -7.00 -1.67 8.62
CA ASP A 9 -7.08 -0.93 9.86
C ASP A 9 -6.11 -1.50 10.89
N ILE A 10 -6.06 -0.87 12.06
CA ILE A 10 -5.11 -1.26 13.10
C ILE A 10 -5.29 -2.73 13.52
N ALA A 11 -6.51 -3.24 13.47
CA ALA A 11 -6.77 -4.63 13.85
C ALA A 11 -6.22 -5.64 12.84
N HIS A 12 -5.98 -5.22 11.59
CA HIS A 12 -5.56 -6.10 10.51
C HIS A 12 -4.13 -5.82 10.01
N VAL A 13 -3.44 -4.85 10.63
CA VAL A 13 -2.10 -4.43 10.19
C VAL A 13 -1.12 -5.59 10.23
N GLN A 14 -1.12 -6.39 11.30
CA GLN A 14 -0.17 -7.51 11.41
C GLN A 14 -0.40 -8.57 10.34
N GLU A 15 -1.65 -8.87 10.06
CA GLU A 15 -2.00 -9.83 9.03
C GLU A 15 -1.56 -9.32 7.65
N CYS A 16 -1.82 -8.06 7.37
CA CYS A 16 -1.41 -7.44 6.12
C CYS A 16 0.11 -7.43 5.98
N LYS A 17 0.81 -7.10 7.07
CA LYS A 17 2.28 -7.10 7.08
C LYS A 17 2.84 -8.47 6.74
N GLN A 18 2.26 -9.54 7.27
CA GLN A 18 2.70 -10.90 6.97
C GLN A 18 2.50 -11.24 5.49
N GLN A 19 1.44 -10.74 4.88
CA GLN A 19 1.19 -10.93 3.46
C GLN A 19 2.20 -10.17 2.59
N LEU A 20 2.68 -9.02 3.08
CA LEU A 20 3.61 -8.19 2.35
C LEU A 20 5.04 -8.70 2.38
N LEU A 21 5.44 -9.36 3.48
CA LEU A 21 6.83 -9.76 3.67
C LEU A 21 7.41 -10.60 2.54
N PRO A 22 6.71 -11.61 2.00
CA PRO A 22 7.27 -12.38 0.88
C PRO A 22 7.55 -11.53 -0.36
N TRP A 23 6.75 -10.49 -0.60
CA TRP A 23 6.93 -9.61 -1.75
C TRP A 23 8.16 -8.72 -1.59
N MET A 24 8.52 -8.39 -0.33
CA MET A 24 9.67 -7.54 -0.04
C MET A 24 11.00 -8.21 -0.38
N SER A 25 11.04 -9.53 -0.41
CA SER A 25 12.27 -10.27 -0.73
C SER A 25 12.41 -10.62 -2.20
N GLN A 26 11.46 -10.22 -3.04
CA GLN A 26 11.54 -10.45 -4.48
C GLN A 26 12.36 -9.36 -5.15
N GLU A 27 13.07 -9.74 -6.21
CA GLU A 27 13.79 -8.75 -7.02
C GLU A 27 12.89 -8.06 -8.04
N ALA A 28 11.79 -8.70 -8.39
CA ALA A 28 10.85 -8.15 -9.37
C ALA A 28 10.07 -6.98 -8.79
N PRO A 29 9.55 -6.08 -9.63
CA PRO A 29 8.69 -5.01 -9.16
C PRO A 29 7.47 -5.55 -8.43
N ILE A 30 7.02 -4.80 -7.43
CA ILE A 30 5.84 -5.13 -6.65
C ILE A 30 4.66 -4.38 -7.22
N VAL A 31 3.64 -5.10 -7.66
CA VAL A 31 2.40 -4.51 -8.18
C VAL A 31 1.30 -4.79 -7.17
N ILE A 32 0.62 -3.74 -6.75
CA ILE A 32 -0.41 -3.83 -5.71
C ILE A 32 -1.77 -3.47 -6.31
N ASP A 33 -2.75 -4.33 -6.06
CA ASP A 33 -4.14 -4.06 -6.39
C ASP A 33 -4.87 -3.66 -5.11
N GLY A 34 -5.24 -2.40 -5.02
CA GLY A 34 -5.99 -1.85 -3.90
C GLY A 34 -7.47 -1.62 -4.19
N SER A 35 -7.99 -2.20 -5.25
CA SER A 35 -9.38 -1.95 -5.67
C SER A 35 -10.41 -2.50 -4.70
N ALA A 36 -10.08 -3.52 -3.92
CA ALA A 36 -11.01 -4.13 -2.99
C ALA A 36 -11.07 -3.42 -1.63
N VAL A 37 -10.19 -2.47 -1.37
CA VAL A 37 -10.12 -1.82 -0.05
C VAL A 37 -11.37 -0.98 0.17
N ALA A 38 -12.17 -1.37 1.16
CA ALA A 38 -13.40 -0.69 1.52
C ALA A 38 -13.26 0.14 2.80
N ARG A 39 -12.28 -0.17 3.64
CA ARG A 39 -12.04 0.55 4.90
C ARG A 39 -10.54 0.68 5.11
N VAL A 40 -10.10 1.88 5.46
CA VAL A 40 -8.70 2.16 5.77
C VAL A 40 -8.64 3.22 6.86
N ASP A 41 -7.73 3.04 7.82
CA ASP A 41 -7.45 4.07 8.82
C ASP A 41 -5.98 4.51 8.71
N ALA A 42 -5.57 5.40 9.61
CA ALA A 42 -4.21 5.92 9.59
C ALA A 42 -3.16 4.82 9.73
N ALA A 43 -3.44 3.78 10.51
CA ALA A 43 -2.50 2.68 10.68
C ALA A 43 -2.32 1.90 9.37
N GLY A 44 -3.39 1.69 8.62
CA GLY A 44 -3.30 1.03 7.32
C GLY A 44 -2.50 1.84 6.31
N VAL A 45 -2.73 3.15 6.26
CA VAL A 45 -1.98 4.02 5.37
C VAL A 45 -0.51 4.06 5.76
N GLN A 46 -0.20 4.12 7.06
CA GLN A 46 1.19 4.11 7.53
C GLN A 46 1.90 2.82 7.18
N LEU A 47 1.20 1.70 7.21
CA LEU A 47 1.77 0.43 6.79
C LEU A 47 2.20 0.49 5.33
N LEU A 48 1.34 1.02 4.46
CA LEU A 48 1.67 1.16 3.05
C LEU A 48 2.84 2.13 2.83
N ALA A 49 2.87 3.23 3.58
CA ALA A 49 3.98 4.17 3.51
C ALA A 49 5.30 3.51 3.90
N SER A 50 5.29 2.70 4.96
CA SER A 50 6.48 1.96 5.38
C SER A 50 6.94 0.99 4.31
N LEU A 51 5.99 0.33 3.64
CA LEU A 51 6.29 -0.58 2.54
C LEU A 51 7.02 0.17 1.41
N PHE A 52 6.52 1.34 1.02
CA PHE A 52 7.13 2.14 -0.04
C PHE A 52 8.53 2.59 0.34
N ILE A 53 8.73 3.05 1.58
CA ILE A 53 10.03 3.49 2.05
C ILE A 53 11.03 2.33 2.05
N THR A 54 10.62 1.17 2.53
CA THR A 54 11.48 -0.02 2.53
C THR A 54 11.83 -0.45 1.11
N ALA A 55 10.87 -0.42 0.20
CA ALA A 55 11.11 -0.77 -1.19
C ALA A 55 12.13 0.18 -1.83
N GLN A 56 12.04 1.48 -1.55
CA GLN A 56 13.01 2.45 -2.05
C GLN A 56 14.41 2.16 -1.54
N HIS A 57 14.54 1.82 -0.27
CA HIS A 57 15.84 1.45 0.30
C HIS A 57 16.45 0.22 -0.36
N ASN A 58 15.59 -0.73 -0.75
CA ASN A 58 16.04 -1.97 -1.38
C ASN A 58 16.21 -1.86 -2.89
N GLY A 59 15.94 -0.69 -3.46
CA GLY A 59 16.00 -0.50 -4.90
C GLY A 59 14.87 -1.19 -5.66
N GLN A 60 13.81 -1.58 -4.96
CA GLN A 60 12.64 -2.21 -5.59
C GLN A 60 11.67 -1.15 -6.09
N GLN A 61 11.07 -1.41 -7.24
CA GLN A 61 9.96 -0.62 -7.72
C GLN A 61 8.67 -1.15 -7.17
N ILE A 62 7.78 -0.24 -6.82
CA ILE A 62 6.48 -0.60 -6.28
C ILE A 62 5.45 0.39 -6.83
N HIS A 63 4.31 -0.11 -7.27
CA HIS A 63 3.25 0.76 -7.78
C HIS A 63 1.89 0.10 -7.60
N PHE A 64 0.85 0.94 -7.54
CA PHE A 64 -0.52 0.48 -7.53
C PHE A 64 -1.03 0.36 -8.95
N GLU A 65 -1.69 -0.76 -9.25
CA GLU A 65 -2.39 -0.91 -10.51
C GLU A 65 -3.79 -0.32 -10.43
N GLN A 66 -4.47 -0.53 -9.31
CA GLN A 66 -5.80 0.03 -9.08
C GLN A 66 -5.95 0.43 -7.62
N LEU A 67 -6.72 1.49 -7.39
CA LEU A 67 -7.04 1.98 -6.06
C LEU A 67 -8.53 2.16 -5.93
N SER A 68 -9.10 1.70 -4.81
CA SER A 68 -10.47 2.06 -4.46
C SER A 68 -10.53 3.55 -4.12
N ASP A 69 -11.73 4.13 -4.21
CA ASP A 69 -11.91 5.54 -3.83
C ASP A 69 -11.56 5.76 -2.36
N VAL A 70 -11.92 4.81 -1.50
CA VAL A 70 -11.62 4.89 -0.07
C VAL A 70 -10.13 4.92 0.18
N LEU A 71 -9.38 4.05 -0.49
CA LEU A 71 -7.93 4.01 -0.31
C LEU A 71 -7.27 5.25 -0.88
N ALA A 72 -7.67 5.69 -2.06
CA ALA A 72 -7.12 6.89 -2.68
C ALA A 72 -7.33 8.12 -1.80
N GLU A 73 -8.54 8.26 -1.24
CA GLU A 73 -8.86 9.36 -0.34
C GLU A 73 -8.03 9.31 0.94
N GLY A 74 -7.88 8.12 1.52
CA GLY A 74 -7.07 7.96 2.73
C GLY A 74 -5.61 8.34 2.50
N LEU A 75 -5.04 7.94 1.38
CA LEU A 75 -3.66 8.30 1.03
C LEU A 75 -3.52 9.80 0.83
N ALA A 76 -4.48 10.43 0.17
CA ALA A 76 -4.45 11.87 -0.09
C ALA A 76 -4.56 12.67 1.21
N LEU A 77 -5.44 12.26 2.12
CA LEU A 77 -5.65 12.95 3.39
C LEU A 77 -4.40 12.97 4.27
N LEU A 78 -3.56 11.94 4.17
CA LEU A 78 -2.33 11.88 4.95
C LEU A 78 -1.10 12.34 4.17
N GLY A 79 -1.29 12.94 2.99
CA GLY A 79 -0.20 13.47 2.21
C GLY A 79 0.73 12.43 1.62
N MET A 80 0.24 11.21 1.42
CA MET A 80 1.05 10.10 0.93
C MET A 80 1.09 9.99 -0.59
N THR A 81 0.31 10.80 -1.28
CA THR A 81 0.21 10.73 -2.74
C THR A 81 1.57 10.94 -3.42
N ASP A 82 2.32 11.95 -2.98
CA ASP A 82 3.63 12.23 -3.55
C ASP A 82 4.63 11.14 -3.23
N LEU A 83 4.62 10.64 -1.98
CA LEU A 83 5.53 9.57 -1.56
C LEU A 83 5.34 8.33 -2.41
N MET A 84 4.12 8.00 -2.73
CA MET A 84 3.79 6.79 -3.48
C MET A 84 3.72 7.03 -4.98
N GLN A 85 3.99 8.25 -5.43
CA GLN A 85 3.99 8.63 -6.84
C GLN A 85 2.66 8.32 -7.52
N LEU A 86 1.58 8.50 -6.79
CA LEU A 86 0.26 8.31 -7.34
C LEU A 86 -0.12 9.49 -8.20
N LYS A 87 -0.75 9.21 -9.34
CA LYS A 87 -1.23 10.25 -10.21
C LYS A 87 -2.57 10.76 -9.67
N SER A 88 -2.66 12.08 -9.51
CA SER A 88 -3.94 12.70 -9.21
C SER A 88 -4.68 12.97 -10.50
N GLU A 89 -5.93 12.65 -10.50
CA GLU A 89 -6.79 12.94 -11.64
C GLU A 89 -7.92 13.87 -11.23
#